data_25d69324651e4760a065e1698573e82b
#
_entry.id   25d69324651e4760a065e1698573e82b
#
_cell.length_a   1.000
_cell.length_b   1.000
_cell.length_c   1.000
_cell.angle_alpha   90.00
_cell.angle_beta   90.00
_cell.angle_gamma   90.00
#
_symmetry.space_group_name_H-M   'P 1'
#
loop_
_entity.id
_entity.type
_entity.pdbx_description
1 polymer ?
#
loop_
_entity_poly.entity_id
_entity_poly.type
_entity_poly.pdbx_seq_one_letter_code
_entity_poly.pdbx_strand_id
1 'polypeptide(L)'
;GSGGSALVMVDGVETDMSTVNPDDIESITVLKDASSTAVYGARGTFGVILLTTKKPQKGSAKVTYNGTFTFYKRATKPQMVTNGYDYTTSFLESYVNAFGKDPSNINNVFKFSRTWYNELARRNSDPSYEKWRVNNRNVYEYFGNTNWYDVFYKDYTTGHQHNISVTGGGDVASYYVSGRMFEQDGIYNAGDEKYQQFNVKAKGIVNVKPWLRVENTTDFMYRYSHQPTSHTGISTTPMTVSRMLNHQAYPVALVTNPDGTWTE
;
A
#
# COMPACT_ATOMS: atom_id res chain seq x y z
N GLY A 1 23.23 14.14 -0.11
CA GLY A 1 22.77 14.57 -1.41
C GLY A 1 21.60 15.49 -1.25
N SER A 2 21.61 16.64 -1.92
CA SER A 2 20.51 17.59 -2.00
C SER A 2 19.34 16.87 -2.71
N GLY A 3 18.30 16.50 -1.95
CA GLY A 3 17.19 15.69 -2.42
C GLY A 3 16.19 16.46 -3.30
N GLY A 4 16.51 16.65 -4.57
CA GLY A 4 15.54 17.09 -5.56
C GLY A 4 15.07 15.93 -6.44
N SER A 5 13.84 15.99 -6.91
CA SER A 5 13.30 15.06 -7.90
C SER A 5 13.59 15.53 -9.31
N ALA A 6 13.76 14.60 -10.27
CA ALA A 6 13.83 14.93 -11.67
C ALA A 6 12.52 15.59 -12.15
N LEU A 7 12.64 16.55 -13.06
CA LEU A 7 11.49 17.18 -13.72
C LEU A 7 10.87 16.19 -14.71
N VAL A 8 9.58 15.90 -14.57
CA VAL A 8 8.85 15.03 -15.51
C VAL A 8 8.00 15.87 -16.45
N MET A 9 8.19 15.66 -17.75
CA MET A 9 7.46 16.35 -18.81
C MET A 9 6.72 15.32 -19.67
N VAL A 10 5.42 15.50 -19.83
CA VAL A 10 4.58 14.68 -20.70
C VAL A 10 4.09 15.52 -21.87
N ASP A 11 4.52 15.18 -23.09
CA ASP A 11 4.24 15.95 -24.31
C ASP A 11 4.54 17.45 -24.15
N GLY A 12 5.59 17.80 -23.39
CA GLY A 12 6.01 19.18 -23.14
C GLY A 12 5.35 19.88 -21.96
N VAL A 13 4.47 19.20 -21.21
CA VAL A 13 3.80 19.73 -20.00
C VAL A 13 4.36 19.06 -18.76
N GLU A 14 4.71 19.84 -17.74
CA GLU A 14 5.13 19.30 -16.43
C GLU A 14 3.98 18.55 -15.78
N THR A 15 4.22 17.30 -15.39
CA THR A 15 3.18 16.40 -14.93
C THR A 15 3.74 15.42 -13.90
N ASP A 16 2.93 15.04 -12.91
CA ASP A 16 3.28 13.94 -11.98
C ASP A 16 3.23 12.60 -12.72
N MET A 17 4.36 11.88 -12.73
CA MET A 17 4.48 10.57 -13.40
C MET A 17 3.43 9.56 -12.90
N SER A 18 3.00 9.64 -11.65
CA SER A 18 2.00 8.74 -11.07
C SER A 18 0.59 8.91 -11.67
N THR A 19 0.35 10.03 -12.37
CA THR A 19 -0.95 10.31 -13.02
C THR A 19 -1.04 9.78 -14.44
N VAL A 20 0.10 9.41 -15.02
CA VAL A 20 0.19 9.00 -16.43
C VAL A 20 -0.22 7.55 -16.59
N ASN A 21 -0.99 7.25 -17.61
CA ASN A 21 -1.25 5.87 -18.03
C ASN A 21 -0.02 5.31 -18.75
N PRO A 22 0.66 4.28 -18.22
CA PRO A 22 1.86 3.72 -18.86
C PRO A 22 1.60 3.17 -20.26
N ASP A 23 0.40 2.65 -20.53
CA ASP A 23 0.03 2.12 -21.84
C ASP A 23 -0.11 3.20 -22.93
N ASP A 24 -0.20 4.48 -22.54
CA ASP A 24 -0.21 5.60 -23.50
C ASP A 24 1.19 6.10 -23.87
N ILE A 25 2.23 5.64 -23.19
CA ILE A 25 3.60 6.10 -23.44
C ILE A 25 4.13 5.44 -24.70
N GLU A 26 4.65 6.24 -25.62
CA GLU A 26 5.35 5.81 -26.84
C GLU A 26 6.86 5.72 -26.60
N SER A 27 7.43 6.73 -25.93
CA SER A 27 8.87 6.78 -25.63
C SER A 27 9.18 7.54 -24.35
N ILE A 28 10.31 7.17 -23.73
CA ILE A 28 10.87 7.81 -22.54
C ILE A 28 12.29 8.25 -22.87
N THR A 29 12.59 9.52 -22.67
CA THR A 29 13.94 10.08 -22.81
C THR A 29 14.37 10.70 -21.49
N VAL A 30 15.57 10.35 -21.01
CA VAL A 30 16.14 10.89 -19.77
C VAL A 30 17.32 11.78 -20.09
N LEU A 31 17.21 13.06 -19.75
CA LEU A 31 18.27 14.06 -19.88
C LEU A 31 19.00 14.19 -18.54
N LYS A 32 20.28 13.87 -18.54
CA LYS A 32 21.13 13.90 -17.33
C LYS A 32 22.23 14.96 -17.40
N ASP A 33 22.57 15.39 -18.60
CA ASP A 33 23.67 16.32 -18.85
C ASP A 33 23.22 17.77 -18.70
N ALA A 34 24.07 18.60 -18.11
CA ALA A 34 23.79 20.02 -17.91
C ALA A 34 23.45 20.78 -19.20
N SER A 35 24.09 20.41 -20.33
CA SER A 35 23.80 21.01 -21.63
C SER A 35 22.39 20.67 -22.13
N SER A 36 21.94 19.44 -21.98
CA SER A 36 20.61 18.98 -22.41
C SER A 36 19.48 19.47 -21.48
N THR A 37 19.77 19.68 -20.19
CA THR A 37 18.79 20.17 -19.22
C THR A 37 18.73 21.70 -19.11
N ALA A 38 19.68 22.43 -19.72
CA ALA A 38 19.79 23.90 -19.65
C ALA A 38 18.51 24.64 -20.08
N VAL A 39 17.77 24.11 -21.08
CA VAL A 39 16.51 24.69 -21.57
C VAL A 39 15.39 24.67 -20.53
N TYR A 40 15.52 23.87 -19.48
CA TYR A 40 14.55 23.75 -18.36
C TYR A 40 14.96 24.60 -17.15
N GLY A 41 16.11 25.29 -17.23
CA GLY A 41 16.62 26.16 -16.15
C GLY A 41 16.82 25.45 -14.84
N ALA A 42 16.56 26.14 -13.73
CA ALA A 42 16.75 25.62 -12.38
C ALA A 42 15.93 24.34 -12.08
N ARG A 43 14.80 24.14 -12.76
CA ARG A 43 13.96 22.94 -12.60
C ARG A 43 14.60 21.67 -13.17
N GLY A 44 15.50 21.81 -14.15
CA GLY A 44 16.24 20.71 -14.77
C GLY A 44 17.48 20.25 -14.01
N THR A 45 17.82 20.87 -12.86
CA THR A 45 19.06 20.62 -12.10
C THR A 45 19.24 19.15 -11.69
N PHE A 46 18.17 18.43 -11.42
CA PHE A 46 18.18 17.01 -11.02
C PHE A 46 17.90 16.04 -12.18
N GLY A 47 17.97 16.55 -13.42
CA GLY A 47 17.62 15.82 -14.62
C GLY A 47 16.19 16.05 -15.08
N VAL A 48 15.91 15.67 -16.31
CA VAL A 48 14.58 15.80 -16.93
C VAL A 48 14.18 14.47 -17.55
N ILE A 49 12.97 14.02 -17.28
CA ILE A 49 12.35 12.83 -17.87
C ILE A 49 11.29 13.32 -18.87
N LEU A 50 11.50 13.06 -20.13
CA LEU A 50 10.58 13.40 -21.21
C LEU A 50 9.77 12.16 -21.58
N LEU A 51 8.47 12.21 -21.37
CA LEU A 51 7.52 11.18 -21.79
C LEU A 51 6.80 11.70 -23.04
N THR A 52 6.90 10.92 -24.12
CA THR A 52 6.10 11.18 -25.33
C THR A 52 4.97 10.17 -25.36
N THR A 53 3.73 10.63 -25.50
CA THR A 53 2.58 9.75 -25.57
C THR A 53 2.23 9.41 -27.02
N LYS A 54 1.57 8.28 -27.21
CA LYS A 54 1.12 7.77 -28.51
C LYS A 54 0.36 8.84 -29.29
N LYS A 55 0.65 8.93 -30.59
CA LYS A 55 0.02 9.88 -31.49
C LYS A 55 -1.11 9.22 -32.26
N PRO A 56 -2.13 10.00 -32.68
CA PRO A 56 -3.11 9.54 -33.65
C PRO A 56 -2.46 8.96 -34.89
N GLN A 57 -2.92 7.81 -35.34
CA GLN A 57 -2.46 7.16 -36.57
C GLN A 57 -3.51 7.29 -37.67
N LYS A 58 -3.04 7.49 -38.92
CA LYS A 58 -3.93 7.46 -40.08
C LYS A 58 -4.30 6.01 -40.44
N GLY A 59 -5.45 5.84 -41.02
CA GLY A 59 -5.96 4.55 -41.47
C GLY A 59 -7.27 4.16 -40.82
N SER A 60 -7.69 2.92 -41.04
CA SER A 60 -8.88 2.37 -40.42
C SER A 60 -8.77 2.35 -38.90
N ALA A 61 -9.89 2.46 -38.20
CA ALA A 61 -9.92 2.42 -36.75
C ALA A 61 -9.30 1.11 -36.22
N LYS A 62 -8.27 1.24 -35.39
CA LYS A 62 -7.60 0.12 -34.71
C LYS A 62 -7.91 0.18 -33.23
N VAL A 63 -8.51 -0.88 -32.71
CA VAL A 63 -8.78 -1.07 -31.29
C VAL A 63 -7.70 -1.97 -30.71
N THR A 64 -7.16 -1.57 -29.55
CA THR A 64 -6.19 -2.37 -28.78
C THR A 64 -6.69 -2.50 -27.36
N TYR A 65 -6.65 -3.71 -26.83
CA TYR A 65 -6.97 -4.01 -25.43
C TYR A 65 -5.80 -4.73 -24.78
N ASN A 66 -5.42 -4.26 -23.58
CA ASN A 66 -4.44 -4.89 -22.71
C ASN A 66 -5.07 -5.14 -21.34
N GLY A 67 -5.03 -6.40 -20.89
CA GLY A 67 -5.46 -6.79 -19.54
C GLY A 67 -4.29 -7.40 -18.76
N THR A 68 -4.10 -7.00 -17.52
CA THR A 68 -3.08 -7.54 -16.62
C THR A 68 -3.71 -7.91 -15.28
N PHE A 69 -3.45 -9.13 -14.82
CA PHE A 69 -3.76 -9.57 -13.47
C PHE A 69 -2.46 -9.83 -12.73
N THR A 70 -2.35 -9.28 -11.53
CA THR A 70 -1.14 -9.37 -10.73
C THR A 70 -1.47 -9.98 -9.37
N PHE A 71 -0.66 -10.94 -8.96
CA PHE A 71 -0.69 -11.53 -7.63
C PHE A 71 0.55 -11.05 -6.88
N TYR A 72 0.32 -10.41 -5.74
CA TYR A 72 1.40 -9.96 -4.88
C TYR A 72 1.49 -10.90 -3.68
N LYS A 73 2.69 -11.36 -3.38
CA LYS A 73 2.98 -12.16 -2.20
C LYS A 73 3.86 -11.38 -1.25
N ARG A 74 3.64 -11.53 0.04
CA ARG A 74 4.57 -11.00 1.04
C ARG A 74 6.00 -11.47 0.76
N ALA A 75 6.92 -10.52 0.60
CA ALA A 75 8.33 -10.83 0.34
C ALA A 75 9.03 -11.40 1.60
N THR A 76 8.64 -10.94 2.78
CA THR A 76 9.23 -11.36 4.05
C THR A 76 8.14 -11.71 5.06
N LYS A 77 8.35 -12.80 5.80
CA LYS A 77 7.57 -13.17 6.97
C LYS A 77 8.53 -13.24 8.15
N PRO A 78 8.50 -12.25 9.06
CA PRO A 78 9.41 -12.26 10.21
C PRO A 78 9.11 -13.48 11.08
N GLN A 79 10.16 -14.12 11.60
CA GLN A 79 10.01 -15.10 12.64
C GLN A 79 9.70 -14.38 13.94
N MET A 80 8.47 -14.56 14.43
CA MET A 80 8.01 -13.98 15.70
C MET A 80 7.83 -15.09 16.73
N VAL A 81 8.08 -14.76 18.00
CA VAL A 81 7.68 -15.62 19.10
C VAL A 81 6.17 -15.51 19.27
N THR A 82 5.43 -16.47 18.76
CA THR A 82 3.96 -16.51 18.78
C THR A 82 3.39 -17.26 19.96
N ASN A 83 4.21 -18.06 20.66
CA ASN A 83 3.80 -18.71 21.90
C ASN A 83 3.75 -17.67 23.03
N GLY A 84 2.57 -17.47 23.64
CA GLY A 84 2.37 -16.46 24.67
C GLY A 84 3.18 -16.73 25.95
N TYR A 85 3.39 -18.00 26.31
CA TYR A 85 4.20 -18.37 27.45
C TYR A 85 5.68 -18.08 27.22
N ASP A 86 6.23 -18.50 26.08
CA ASP A 86 7.65 -18.28 25.74
C ASP A 86 7.98 -16.79 25.65
N TYR A 87 7.10 -16.01 25.02
CA TYR A 87 7.25 -14.55 24.94
C TYR A 87 7.25 -13.92 26.34
N THR A 88 6.26 -14.31 27.17
CA THR A 88 6.14 -13.76 28.53
C THR A 88 7.31 -14.14 29.40
N THR A 89 7.80 -15.39 29.30
CA THR A 89 8.97 -15.87 30.03
C THR A 89 10.22 -15.09 29.67
N SER A 90 10.51 -14.93 28.39
CA SER A 90 11.66 -14.17 27.91
C SER A 90 11.60 -12.70 28.35
N PHE A 91 10.42 -12.09 28.32
CA PHE A 91 10.22 -10.72 28.82
C PHE A 91 10.46 -10.63 30.34
N LEU A 92 9.87 -11.58 31.09
CA LEU A 92 9.99 -11.64 32.55
C LEU A 92 11.44 -11.80 33.00
N GLU A 93 12.16 -12.75 32.40
CA GLU A 93 13.59 -12.98 32.70
C GLU A 93 14.43 -11.75 32.42
N SER A 94 14.23 -11.14 31.27
CA SER A 94 14.94 -9.91 30.89
C SER A 94 14.66 -8.76 31.86
N TYR A 95 13.40 -8.60 32.27
CA TYR A 95 12.98 -7.54 33.18
C TYR A 95 13.54 -7.77 34.60
N VAL A 96 13.44 -9.00 35.13
CA VAL A 96 13.96 -9.35 36.46
C VAL A 96 15.48 -9.20 36.50
N ASN A 97 16.19 -9.60 35.45
CA ASN A 97 17.64 -9.41 35.34
C ASN A 97 18.05 -7.92 35.34
N ALA A 98 17.25 -7.07 34.71
CA ALA A 98 17.54 -5.64 34.62
C ALA A 98 17.16 -4.87 35.91
N PHE A 99 16.07 -5.24 36.58
CA PHE A 99 15.46 -4.45 37.64
C PHE A 99 15.39 -5.16 39.01
N GLY A 100 15.74 -6.44 39.10
CA GLY A 100 15.72 -7.21 40.34
C GLY A 100 14.33 -7.47 40.93
N LYS A 101 13.25 -7.26 40.16
CA LYS A 101 11.86 -7.39 40.61
C LYS A 101 10.94 -7.74 39.45
N ASP A 102 9.76 -8.26 39.76
CA ASP A 102 8.72 -8.51 38.79
C ASP A 102 8.20 -7.23 38.13
N PRO A 103 7.83 -7.28 36.83
CA PRO A 103 7.16 -6.17 36.17
C PRO A 103 5.73 -5.99 36.71
N SER A 104 5.23 -4.78 36.72
CA SER A 104 3.80 -4.51 36.97
C SER A 104 2.93 -4.75 35.74
N ASN A 105 3.51 -4.56 34.56
CA ASN A 105 2.84 -4.73 33.27
C ASN A 105 3.79 -5.38 32.28
N ILE A 106 3.20 -6.09 31.32
CA ILE A 106 3.88 -6.53 30.12
C ILE A 106 3.46 -5.60 29.00
N ASN A 107 4.43 -5.00 28.31
CA ASN A 107 4.22 -4.14 27.16
C ASN A 107 3.26 -2.96 27.40
N ASN A 108 3.22 -2.40 28.59
CA ASN A 108 2.37 -1.27 28.99
C ASN A 108 0.84 -1.52 28.90
N VAL A 109 0.40 -2.64 28.39
CA VAL A 109 -1.01 -2.93 28.12
C VAL A 109 -1.55 -3.99 29.10
N PHE A 110 -0.79 -5.07 29.30
CA PHE A 110 -1.25 -6.20 30.12
C PHE A 110 -0.68 -6.15 31.52
N LYS A 111 -1.55 -6.21 32.54
CA LYS A 111 -1.11 -6.32 33.92
C LYS A 111 -0.46 -7.67 34.16
N PHE A 112 0.70 -7.66 34.79
CA PHE A 112 1.42 -8.87 35.20
C PHE A 112 1.11 -9.23 36.67
N SER A 113 0.94 -10.52 36.91
CA SER A 113 1.03 -11.11 38.26
C SER A 113 1.57 -12.53 38.19
N ARG A 114 2.25 -13.02 39.23
CA ARG A 114 2.76 -14.37 39.29
C ARG A 114 1.63 -15.42 39.21
N THR A 115 0.48 -15.11 39.79
CA THR A 115 -0.70 -16.00 39.74
C THR A 115 -1.18 -16.16 38.30
N TRP A 116 -1.27 -15.08 37.55
CA TRP A 116 -1.64 -15.11 36.12
C TRP A 116 -0.56 -15.84 35.28
N TYR A 117 0.72 -15.59 35.56
CA TYR A 117 1.82 -16.26 34.85
C TYR A 117 1.84 -17.78 35.08
N ASN A 118 1.61 -18.22 36.33
CA ASN A 118 1.51 -19.64 36.63
C ASN A 118 0.32 -20.30 35.92
N GLU A 119 -0.79 -19.59 35.79
CA GLU A 119 -1.95 -20.06 35.04
C GLU A 119 -1.65 -20.12 33.53
N LEU A 120 -0.90 -19.14 32.98
CA LEU A 120 -0.43 -19.18 31.59
C LEU A 120 0.45 -20.41 31.35
N ALA A 121 1.39 -20.71 32.26
CA ALA A 121 2.26 -21.88 32.17
C ALA A 121 1.43 -23.19 32.18
N ARG A 122 0.45 -23.30 33.08
CA ARG A 122 -0.44 -24.46 33.17
C ARG A 122 -1.23 -24.67 31.86
N ARG A 123 -1.80 -23.60 31.31
CA ARG A 123 -2.58 -23.65 30.05
C ARG A 123 -1.72 -23.85 28.80
N ASN A 124 -0.46 -23.49 28.89
CA ASN A 124 0.49 -23.76 27.81
C ASN A 124 0.88 -25.24 27.76
N SER A 125 1.01 -25.88 28.93
CA SER A 125 1.39 -27.30 29.03
C SER A 125 0.24 -28.27 28.70
N ASP A 126 -1.02 -27.83 28.78
CA ASP A 126 -2.19 -28.65 28.50
C ASP A 126 -3.15 -27.93 27.51
N PRO A 127 -3.21 -28.40 26.25
CA PRO A 127 -4.06 -27.81 25.21
C PRO A 127 -5.56 -27.91 25.47
N SER A 128 -6.00 -28.74 26.44
CA SER A 128 -7.43 -28.92 26.77
C SER A 128 -8.02 -27.69 27.46
N TYR A 129 -7.18 -26.83 28.04
CA TYR A 129 -7.66 -25.62 28.70
C TYR A 129 -8.02 -24.54 27.69
N GLU A 130 -9.12 -23.83 27.96
CA GLU A 130 -9.49 -22.62 27.23
C GLU A 130 -8.38 -21.57 27.29
N LYS A 131 -8.18 -20.85 26.22
CA LYS A 131 -7.15 -19.79 26.15
C LYS A 131 -7.59 -18.46 26.77
N TRP A 132 -8.64 -18.50 27.57
CA TRP A 132 -9.20 -17.36 28.31
C TRP A 132 -9.86 -17.82 29.60
N ARG A 133 -10.13 -16.87 30.49
CA ARG A 133 -11.02 -17.01 31.63
C ARG A 133 -11.60 -15.64 32.02
N VAL A 134 -12.68 -15.66 32.79
CA VAL A 134 -13.18 -14.46 33.48
C VAL A 134 -12.59 -14.45 34.91
N ASN A 135 -11.99 -13.32 35.28
CA ASN A 135 -11.42 -13.16 36.62
C ASN A 135 -12.48 -12.67 37.64
N ASN A 136 -12.06 -12.53 38.91
CA ASN A 136 -12.93 -12.10 40.02
C ASN A 136 -13.51 -10.68 39.87
N ARG A 137 -13.04 -9.91 38.88
CA ARG A 137 -13.52 -8.55 38.55
C ARG A 137 -14.46 -8.55 37.34
N ASN A 138 -14.88 -9.72 36.86
CA ASN A 138 -15.69 -9.92 35.68
C ASN A 138 -15.01 -9.37 34.40
N VAL A 139 -13.68 -9.53 34.30
CA VAL A 139 -12.87 -9.11 33.14
C VAL A 139 -12.23 -10.33 32.52
N TYR A 140 -12.15 -10.38 31.20
CA TYR A 140 -11.45 -11.42 30.47
C TYR A 140 -9.93 -11.37 30.75
N GLU A 141 -9.35 -12.53 31.00
CA GLU A 141 -7.91 -12.77 31.01
C GLU A 141 -7.56 -13.75 29.89
N TYR A 142 -6.51 -13.46 29.15
CA TYR A 142 -6.14 -14.22 27.97
C TYR A 142 -4.86 -15.01 28.18
N PHE A 143 -4.77 -16.17 27.48
CA PHE A 143 -3.68 -17.12 27.54
C PHE A 143 -3.40 -17.70 26.14
N GLY A 144 -3.48 -16.84 25.11
CA GLY A 144 -3.37 -17.20 23.71
C GLY A 144 -1.95 -17.41 23.20
N ASN A 145 -1.90 -17.77 21.92
CA ASN A 145 -0.68 -17.92 21.13
C ASN A 145 -0.91 -17.27 19.75
N THR A 146 -1.32 -16.00 19.75
CA THR A 146 -1.77 -15.30 18.55
C THR A 146 -0.58 -14.82 17.74
N ASN A 147 -0.55 -15.22 16.49
CA ASN A 147 0.35 -14.63 15.51
C ASN A 147 -0.27 -13.36 14.91
N TRP A 148 -0.06 -12.23 15.57
CA TRP A 148 -0.60 -10.96 15.14
C TRP A 148 -0.18 -10.55 13.74
N TYR A 149 0.99 -11.00 13.28
CA TYR A 149 1.44 -10.71 11.93
C TYR A 149 0.54 -11.36 10.87
N ASP A 150 0.11 -12.61 11.10
CA ASP A 150 -0.81 -13.30 10.19
C ASP A 150 -2.27 -12.81 10.36
N VAL A 151 -2.62 -12.27 11.53
CA VAL A 151 -3.92 -11.63 11.76
C VAL A 151 -4.02 -10.34 10.94
N PHE A 152 -2.97 -9.51 10.93
CA PHE A 152 -3.02 -8.20 10.28
C PHE A 152 -2.73 -8.23 8.79
N TYR A 153 -1.90 -9.17 8.31
CA TYR A 153 -1.44 -9.18 6.91
C TYR A 153 -1.92 -10.40 6.15
N LYS A 154 -2.44 -10.16 4.97
CA LYS A 154 -2.73 -11.21 3.98
C LYS A 154 -1.42 -11.84 3.48
N ASP A 155 -1.42 -13.12 3.17
CA ASP A 155 -0.29 -13.76 2.50
C ASP A 155 -0.18 -13.35 1.04
N TYR A 156 -1.34 -13.09 0.41
CA TYR A 156 -1.47 -12.67 -0.98
C TYR A 156 -2.46 -11.53 -1.10
N THR A 157 -2.21 -10.67 -2.05
CA THR A 157 -3.15 -9.66 -2.50
C THR A 157 -3.16 -9.61 -4.02
N THR A 158 -4.20 -9.03 -4.59
CA THR A 158 -4.42 -9.01 -6.03
C THR A 158 -4.48 -7.59 -6.57
N GLY A 159 -4.19 -7.46 -7.85
CA GLY A 159 -4.43 -6.27 -8.61
C GLY A 159 -4.80 -6.61 -10.03
N HIS A 160 -5.54 -5.75 -10.67
CA HIS A 160 -5.85 -5.89 -12.08
C HIS A 160 -5.84 -4.54 -12.79
N GLN A 161 -5.52 -4.61 -14.07
CA GLN A 161 -5.50 -3.45 -14.94
C GLN A 161 -6.15 -3.81 -16.25
N HIS A 162 -6.98 -2.91 -16.74
CA HIS A 162 -7.59 -3.00 -18.06
C HIS A 162 -7.35 -1.69 -18.79
N ASN A 163 -6.80 -1.78 -19.98
CA ASN A 163 -6.56 -0.63 -20.85
C ASN A 163 -7.15 -0.91 -22.24
N ILE A 164 -7.94 0.01 -22.73
CA ILE A 164 -8.45 0.01 -24.10
C ILE A 164 -8.01 1.29 -24.80
N SER A 165 -7.58 1.16 -26.05
CA SER A 165 -7.29 2.33 -26.88
C SER A 165 -7.81 2.15 -28.28
N VAL A 166 -8.18 3.27 -28.91
CA VAL A 166 -8.65 3.34 -30.28
C VAL A 166 -7.89 4.45 -30.99
N THR A 167 -7.33 4.14 -32.14
CA THR A 167 -6.68 5.13 -33.01
C THR A 167 -7.14 4.96 -34.44
N GLY A 168 -7.24 6.06 -35.18
CA GLY A 168 -7.63 6.04 -36.57
C GLY A 168 -7.73 7.44 -37.17
N GLY A 169 -8.11 7.51 -38.44
CA GLY A 169 -8.35 8.77 -39.11
C GLY A 169 -7.81 8.81 -40.54
N GLY A 170 -7.95 9.97 -41.15
CA GLY A 170 -7.50 10.23 -42.50
C GLY A 170 -6.53 11.42 -42.59
N ASP A 171 -6.40 11.98 -43.76
CA ASP A 171 -5.52 13.13 -44.00
C ASP A 171 -6.04 14.43 -43.36
N VAL A 172 -7.37 14.56 -43.23
CA VAL A 172 -8.00 15.76 -42.64
C VAL A 172 -8.04 15.68 -41.14
N ALA A 173 -8.41 14.51 -40.57
CA ALA A 173 -8.51 14.36 -39.13
C ALA A 173 -8.04 12.98 -38.68
N SER A 174 -7.38 12.90 -37.55
CA SER A 174 -6.97 11.66 -36.90
C SER A 174 -7.12 11.77 -35.38
N TYR A 175 -7.34 10.63 -34.74
CA TYR A 175 -7.62 10.58 -33.31
C TYR A 175 -6.92 9.40 -32.65
N TYR A 176 -6.67 9.56 -31.36
CA TYR A 176 -6.27 8.54 -30.40
C TYR A 176 -7.07 8.74 -29.12
N VAL A 177 -7.76 7.71 -28.68
CA VAL A 177 -8.51 7.73 -27.41
C VAL A 177 -8.12 6.49 -26.63
N SER A 178 -7.85 6.64 -25.35
CA SER A 178 -7.59 5.53 -24.44
C SER A 178 -8.35 5.67 -23.12
N GLY A 179 -8.65 4.52 -22.49
CA GLY A 179 -9.21 4.42 -21.17
C GLY A 179 -8.50 3.33 -20.39
N ARG A 180 -8.06 3.63 -19.17
CA ARG A 180 -7.44 2.68 -18.25
C ARG A 180 -8.18 2.64 -16.94
N MET A 181 -8.41 1.43 -16.45
CA MET A 181 -8.82 1.13 -15.08
C MET A 181 -7.70 0.32 -14.42
N PHE A 182 -7.25 0.76 -13.27
CA PHE A 182 -6.30 0.04 -12.42
C PHE A 182 -6.90 -0.10 -11.04
N GLU A 183 -6.86 -1.31 -10.49
CA GLU A 183 -7.31 -1.60 -9.14
C GLU A 183 -6.27 -2.49 -8.46
N GLN A 184 -5.99 -2.20 -7.19
CA GLN A 184 -5.11 -2.99 -6.35
C GLN A 184 -5.68 -3.06 -4.94
N ASP A 185 -5.81 -4.28 -4.44
CA ASP A 185 -6.18 -4.53 -3.05
C ASP A 185 -4.96 -4.36 -2.14
N GLY A 186 -5.22 -3.89 -0.93
CA GLY A 186 -4.19 -3.73 0.08
C GLY A 186 -3.80 -5.03 0.77
N ILE A 187 -2.70 -4.95 1.51
CA ILE A 187 -2.10 -6.11 2.19
C ILE A 187 -2.71 -6.38 3.57
N TYR A 188 -3.47 -5.44 4.14
CA TYR A 188 -4.07 -5.62 5.47
C TYR A 188 -5.33 -6.48 5.41
N ASN A 189 -5.51 -7.36 6.41
CA ASN A 189 -6.74 -8.15 6.60
C ASN A 189 -7.88 -7.30 7.16
N ALA A 190 -7.55 -6.29 7.98
CA ALA A 190 -8.52 -5.40 8.59
C ALA A 190 -8.63 -4.10 7.80
N GLY A 191 -9.87 -3.68 7.54
CA GLY A 191 -10.17 -2.51 6.74
C GLY A 191 -9.97 -2.78 5.25
N ASP A 192 -10.89 -2.33 4.43
CA ASP A 192 -10.85 -2.52 2.98
C ASP A 192 -9.83 -1.59 2.32
N GLU A 193 -8.53 -1.90 2.53
CA GLU A 193 -7.48 -1.16 1.85
C GLU A 193 -7.57 -1.38 0.36
N LYS A 194 -7.80 -0.30 -0.39
CA LYS A 194 -8.03 -0.34 -1.82
C LYS A 194 -7.46 0.88 -2.52
N TYR A 195 -6.82 0.65 -3.65
CA TYR A 195 -6.36 1.69 -4.54
C TYR A 195 -6.99 1.51 -5.91
N GLN A 196 -7.62 2.55 -6.43
CA GLN A 196 -8.23 2.57 -7.76
C GLN A 196 -7.78 3.81 -8.52
N GLN A 197 -7.50 3.65 -9.80
CA GLN A 197 -7.15 4.75 -10.69
C GLN A 197 -7.81 4.56 -12.05
N PHE A 198 -8.47 5.62 -12.51
CA PHE A 198 -9.07 5.70 -13.82
C PHE A 198 -8.36 6.80 -14.62
N ASN A 199 -7.95 6.47 -15.83
CA ASN A 199 -7.35 7.44 -16.76
C ASN A 199 -8.16 7.44 -18.05
N VAL A 200 -8.36 8.60 -18.62
CA VAL A 200 -8.90 8.79 -19.96
C VAL A 200 -8.02 9.81 -20.68
N LYS A 201 -7.57 9.45 -21.86
CA LYS A 201 -6.81 10.34 -22.75
C LYS A 201 -7.52 10.44 -24.08
N ALA A 202 -7.60 11.66 -24.62
CA ALA A 202 -8.07 11.90 -25.97
C ALA A 202 -7.10 12.86 -26.69
N LYS A 203 -6.58 12.42 -27.82
CA LYS A 203 -5.79 13.25 -28.75
C LYS A 203 -6.50 13.36 -30.07
N GLY A 204 -6.62 14.58 -30.57
CA GLY A 204 -7.16 14.87 -31.87
C GLY A 204 -6.22 15.77 -32.68
N ILE A 205 -6.05 15.48 -33.96
CA ILE A 205 -5.31 16.28 -34.91
C ILE A 205 -6.25 16.59 -36.07
N VAL A 206 -6.43 17.85 -36.41
CA VAL A 206 -7.24 18.28 -37.55
C VAL A 206 -6.39 19.22 -38.42
N ASN A 207 -6.20 18.85 -39.70
CA ASN A 207 -5.58 19.67 -40.71
C ASN A 207 -6.65 20.50 -41.44
N VAL A 208 -6.98 21.66 -40.87
CA VAL A 208 -8.07 22.53 -41.39
C VAL A 208 -7.72 23.10 -42.74
N LYS A 209 -6.47 23.48 -42.92
CA LYS A 209 -5.88 24.04 -44.18
C LYS A 209 -4.43 23.57 -44.28
N PRO A 210 -3.77 23.62 -45.44
CA PRO A 210 -2.35 23.30 -45.53
C PRO A 210 -1.44 24.08 -44.60
N TRP A 211 -1.85 25.29 -44.20
CA TRP A 211 -1.13 26.16 -43.27
C TRP A 211 -1.71 26.15 -41.84
N LEU A 212 -2.85 25.46 -41.57
CA LEU A 212 -3.51 25.42 -40.27
C LEU A 212 -3.75 24.00 -39.82
N ARG A 213 -2.98 23.57 -38.83
CA ARG A 213 -3.13 22.33 -38.10
C ARG A 213 -3.52 22.62 -36.65
N VAL A 214 -4.55 21.97 -36.17
CA VAL A 214 -5.03 22.06 -34.78
C VAL A 214 -4.78 20.74 -34.12
N GLU A 215 -4.12 20.75 -32.99
CA GLU A 215 -3.94 19.60 -32.10
C GLU A 215 -4.60 19.88 -30.75
N ASN A 216 -5.31 18.88 -30.25
CA ASN A 216 -5.86 18.90 -28.90
C ASN A 216 -5.42 17.63 -28.18
N THR A 217 -5.00 17.77 -26.91
CA THR A 217 -4.75 16.67 -25.99
C THR A 217 -5.50 16.97 -24.72
N THR A 218 -6.35 16.02 -24.32
CA THR A 218 -7.11 16.08 -23.07
C THR A 218 -6.79 14.83 -22.26
N ASP A 219 -6.41 15.03 -21.01
CA ASP A 219 -6.13 13.99 -20.04
C ASP A 219 -7.06 14.18 -18.84
N PHE A 220 -7.69 13.10 -18.43
CA PHE A 220 -8.47 13.04 -17.21
C PHE A 220 -7.99 11.88 -16.33
N MET A 221 -7.79 12.12 -15.04
CA MET A 221 -7.44 11.11 -14.09
C MET A 221 -8.30 11.25 -12.82
N TYR A 222 -8.84 10.13 -12.38
CA TYR A 222 -9.50 10.00 -11.08
C TYR A 222 -8.81 8.92 -10.27
N ARG A 223 -8.49 9.24 -9.01
CA ARG A 223 -7.84 8.34 -8.06
C ARG A 223 -8.68 8.22 -6.80
N TYR A 224 -8.91 7.00 -6.40
CA TYR A 224 -9.49 6.67 -5.09
C TYR A 224 -8.52 5.82 -4.30
N SER A 225 -8.26 6.20 -3.04
CA SER A 225 -7.43 5.44 -2.13
C SER A 225 -8.13 5.35 -0.79
N HIS A 226 -8.38 4.13 -0.36
CA HIS A 226 -8.89 3.83 0.98
C HIS A 226 -7.81 3.09 1.76
N GLN A 227 -7.53 3.57 2.97
CA GLN A 227 -6.55 2.96 3.87
C GLN A 227 -7.15 2.83 5.26
N PRO A 228 -6.94 1.68 5.95
CA PRO A 228 -7.38 1.54 7.32
C PRO A 228 -6.68 2.56 8.21
N THR A 229 -7.45 3.24 9.03
CA THR A 229 -6.94 4.20 10.03
C THR A 229 -6.92 3.55 11.39
N SER A 230 -5.93 3.87 12.23
CA SER A 230 -5.94 3.45 13.61
C SER A 230 -6.95 4.29 14.41
N HIS A 231 -7.68 3.66 15.31
CA HIS A 231 -8.69 4.30 16.15
C HIS A 231 -8.12 5.29 17.20
N THR A 232 -6.80 5.31 17.37
CA THR A 232 -6.14 6.14 18.39
C THR A 232 -6.01 7.63 18.06
N GLY A 233 -6.54 8.08 16.93
CA GLY A 233 -6.55 9.51 16.56
C GLY A 233 -5.17 10.16 16.33
N ILE A 234 -4.09 9.41 16.42
CA ILE A 234 -2.71 9.96 16.45
C ILE A 234 -1.99 9.80 15.11
N SER A 235 -2.59 9.52 14.07
CA SER A 235 -2.03 9.56 12.71
C SER A 235 -2.69 8.54 11.78
N THR A 236 -3.05 8.99 10.63
CA THR A 236 -3.70 8.21 9.56
C THR A 236 -2.70 7.54 8.61
N THR A 237 -1.44 7.35 9.03
CA THR A 237 -0.43 6.78 8.16
C THR A 237 -0.33 5.25 8.31
N PRO A 238 -0.04 4.51 7.23
CA PRO A 238 0.22 3.05 7.27
C PRO A 238 1.32 2.65 8.27
N MET A 239 2.23 3.58 8.57
CA MET A 239 3.27 3.41 9.57
C MET A 239 2.71 3.16 10.99
N THR A 240 1.47 3.60 11.28
CA THR A 240 0.84 3.40 12.60
C THR A 240 0.46 1.94 12.84
N VAL A 241 -0.05 1.23 11.83
CA VAL A 241 -0.37 -0.20 11.95
C VAL A 241 0.89 -1.02 12.16
N SER A 242 1.94 -0.75 11.39
CA SER A 242 3.25 -1.40 11.57
C SER A 242 3.85 -1.12 12.96
N ARG A 243 3.66 0.09 13.48
CA ARG A 243 4.13 0.48 14.80
C ARG A 243 3.38 -0.20 15.94
N MET A 244 2.07 -0.39 15.81
CA MET A 244 1.25 -1.15 16.76
C MET A 244 1.68 -2.62 16.81
N LEU A 245 1.94 -3.24 15.66
CA LEU A 245 2.47 -4.61 15.60
C LEU A 245 3.79 -4.79 16.32
N ASN A 246 4.70 -3.82 16.20
CA ASN A 246 6.02 -3.90 16.81
C ASN A 246 6.02 -3.63 18.33
N HIS A 247 5.04 -2.89 18.84
CA HIS A 247 5.04 -2.41 20.22
C HIS A 247 3.90 -2.95 21.08
N GLN A 248 2.80 -3.39 20.49
CA GLN A 248 1.58 -3.75 21.20
C GLN A 248 1.06 -5.15 20.88
N ALA A 249 1.58 -5.80 19.85
CA ALA A 249 1.19 -7.14 19.46
C ALA A 249 1.72 -8.18 20.43
N TYR A 250 0.94 -8.46 21.46
CA TYR A 250 1.28 -9.41 22.50
C TYR A 250 0.61 -10.77 22.24
N PRO A 251 1.37 -11.88 22.10
CA PRO A 251 0.83 -13.15 21.64
C PRO A 251 -0.25 -13.74 22.55
N VAL A 252 -0.26 -13.37 23.82
CA VAL A 252 -1.24 -13.86 24.80
C VAL A 252 -2.66 -13.39 24.50
N ALA A 253 -2.83 -12.19 23.94
CA ALA A 253 -4.14 -11.68 23.58
C ALA A 253 -4.78 -12.51 22.46
N LEU A 254 -6.10 -12.69 22.54
CA LEU A 254 -6.90 -13.28 21.47
C LEU A 254 -7.37 -12.19 20.51
N VAL A 255 -7.75 -12.58 19.32
CA VAL A 255 -8.31 -11.65 18.31
C VAL A 255 -9.72 -11.23 18.71
N THR A 256 -10.51 -12.16 19.19
CA THR A 256 -11.89 -11.94 19.64
C THR A 256 -12.13 -12.54 21.01
N ASN A 257 -13.02 -11.92 21.76
CA ASN A 257 -13.57 -12.47 23.00
C ASN A 257 -14.46 -13.67 22.70
N PRO A 258 -14.75 -14.53 23.71
CA PRO A 258 -15.65 -15.68 23.56
C PRO A 258 -17.08 -15.29 23.16
N ASP A 259 -17.50 -14.07 23.43
CA ASP A 259 -18.80 -13.50 23.04
C ASP A 259 -18.81 -12.95 21.60
N GLY A 260 -17.69 -13.04 20.88
CA GLY A 260 -17.53 -12.56 19.50
C GLY A 260 -17.16 -11.10 19.36
N THR A 261 -17.03 -10.35 20.46
CA THR A 261 -16.53 -8.97 20.41
C THR A 261 -15.02 -8.94 20.18
N TRP A 262 -14.50 -7.85 19.66
CA TRP A 262 -13.05 -7.65 19.51
C TRP A 262 -12.39 -7.48 20.89
N THR A 263 -11.18 -8.00 21.04
CA THR A 263 -10.38 -7.73 22.25
C THR A 263 -9.89 -6.28 22.19
N GLU A 264 -10.10 -5.52 23.26
CA GLU A 264 -9.61 -4.14 23.44
C GLU A 264 -8.17 -4.11 23.99
#